data_31c837eff904f400263733ab8c61a1af
#
_entry.id   31c837eff904f400263733ab8c61a1af
#
_cell.length_a   1.000
_cell.length_b   1.000
_cell.length_c   1.000
_cell.angle_alpha   90.00
_cell.angle_beta   90.00
_cell.angle_gamma   90.00
#
_symmetry.space_group_name_H-M   'P 1'
#
loop_
_entity.id
_entity.type
_entity.pdbx_description
1 polymer ?
#
loop_
_entity_poly.entity_id
_entity_poly.type
_entity_poly.pdbx_seq_one_letter_code
_entity_poly.pdbx_strand_id
1 'polypeptide(L)'
;MDWISEIVRLARPQAVLDKRCLFAGATTMDVPAYGTGKAAFHVLLDGVCTIEAPGRHIPLTAGDVVLLPGGQAHHVRTAGAGGRGAVEEPGDTFSIMRSPSGGEIVMDLLCGHYAFGSGAGAMLFRSLPDPLHVSFGQADEIVRMLSTLMRREARHDGLGTGAILSCLCNALLAMVLRTSPSRYVGTPAWTAADDPRLRLVIEAVLRDPGGDWTVPRLAEVAAMSRATLARNFSRSTGLTPGEFVTQVRMMIAAERLVETDLTVAAVAAGVGYDSESAFNRAFRQATGTTPARFRRALQRSS
;
A
#
# COMPACT_ATOMS: atom_id res chain seq x y z
N MET A 1 16.34 -1.99 -13.62
CA MET A 1 15.00 -1.50 -13.15
C MET A 1 15.09 -1.47 -11.64
N ASP A 2 14.69 -0.40 -11.00
CA ASP A 2 14.70 -0.36 -9.54
C ASP A 2 13.58 -1.24 -8.98
N TRP A 3 13.80 -1.78 -7.81
CA TRP A 3 12.94 -2.79 -7.21
C TRP A 3 11.59 -2.22 -6.72
N ILE A 4 11.48 -0.93 -6.37
CA ILE A 4 10.21 -0.28 -6.03
C ILE A 4 9.32 -0.20 -7.28
N SER A 5 9.88 0.25 -8.41
CA SER A 5 9.17 0.27 -9.68
C SER A 5 8.66 -1.12 -10.08
N GLU A 6 9.48 -2.16 -9.85
CA GLU A 6 9.08 -3.54 -10.14
C GLU A 6 7.92 -4.00 -9.25
N ILE A 7 7.95 -3.69 -7.95
CA ILE A 7 6.85 -4.03 -7.02
C ILE A 7 5.57 -3.32 -7.40
N VAL A 8 5.62 -2.02 -7.71
CA VAL A 8 4.43 -1.25 -8.14
C VAL A 8 3.89 -1.80 -9.46
N ARG A 9 4.78 -2.15 -10.42
CA ARG A 9 4.41 -2.79 -11.67
C ARG A 9 3.70 -4.13 -11.46
N LEU A 10 4.24 -4.98 -10.58
CA LEU A 10 3.65 -6.28 -10.22
C LEU A 10 2.30 -6.13 -9.52
N ALA A 11 2.19 -5.20 -8.60
CA ALA A 11 0.99 -4.99 -7.79
C ALA A 11 -0.16 -4.34 -8.57
N ARG A 12 0.14 -3.55 -9.62
CA ARG A 12 -0.82 -2.81 -10.46
C ARG A 12 -1.91 -2.11 -9.64
N PRO A 13 -1.56 -1.31 -8.64
CA PRO A 13 -2.54 -0.62 -7.83
C PRO A 13 -3.25 0.42 -8.69
N GLN A 14 -4.57 0.49 -8.55
CA GLN A 14 -5.38 1.54 -9.14
C GLN A 14 -5.90 2.43 -8.01
N ALA A 15 -5.38 3.64 -7.92
CA ALA A 15 -5.85 4.59 -6.93
C ALA A 15 -7.18 5.21 -7.39
N VAL A 16 -8.15 5.22 -6.49
CA VAL A 16 -9.44 5.88 -6.65
C VAL A 16 -9.59 6.87 -5.52
N LEU A 17 -9.80 8.14 -5.84
CA LEU A 17 -10.19 9.15 -4.85
C LEU A 17 -11.70 9.05 -4.65
N ASP A 18 -12.12 8.75 -3.42
CA ASP A 18 -13.55 8.62 -3.09
C ASP A 18 -14.12 9.94 -2.59
N LYS A 19 -13.37 10.63 -1.71
CA LYS A 19 -13.86 11.81 -1.00
C LYS A 19 -12.76 12.84 -0.76
N ARG A 20 -13.13 14.12 -0.79
CA ARG A 20 -12.36 15.23 -0.22
C ARG A 20 -13.08 15.77 0.99
N CYS A 21 -12.43 15.83 2.13
CA CYS A 21 -13.00 16.26 3.39
C CYS A 21 -12.50 17.67 3.71
N LEU A 22 -13.41 18.62 3.75
CA LEU A 22 -13.16 20.02 4.09
C LEU A 22 -13.92 20.34 5.38
N PHE A 23 -13.25 20.17 6.52
CA PHE A 23 -13.91 20.30 7.82
C PHE A 23 -13.58 21.63 8.51
N ALA A 24 -14.61 22.21 9.10
CA ALA A 24 -14.58 23.41 9.91
C ALA A 24 -15.05 23.05 11.32
N GLY A 25 -14.16 23.07 12.30
CA GLY A 25 -14.48 22.72 13.69
C GLY A 25 -14.67 21.22 13.94
N ALA A 26 -15.32 20.86 15.05
CA ALA A 26 -15.49 19.47 15.50
C ALA A 26 -16.44 18.69 14.58
N THR A 27 -15.89 17.81 13.79
CA THR A 27 -16.62 17.01 12.79
C THR A 27 -16.13 15.56 12.83
N THR A 28 -17.05 14.62 12.61
CA THR A 28 -16.74 13.19 12.50
C THR A 28 -17.31 12.67 11.18
N MET A 29 -16.52 11.85 10.47
CA MET A 29 -16.92 11.14 9.27
C MET A 29 -16.68 9.65 9.44
N ASP A 30 -17.71 8.87 9.17
CA ASP A 30 -17.63 7.42 9.15
C ASP A 30 -17.16 6.95 7.79
N VAL A 31 -16.14 6.07 7.79
CA VAL A 31 -15.64 5.39 6.59
C VAL A 31 -15.97 3.91 6.75
N PRO A 32 -16.90 3.38 5.96
CA PRO A 32 -17.26 1.96 6.03
C PRO A 32 -16.09 1.08 5.60
N ALA A 33 -16.12 -0.19 5.99
CA ALA A 33 -15.12 -1.15 5.55
C ALA A 33 -15.15 -1.29 4.02
N TYR A 34 -13.97 -1.29 3.43
CA TYR A 34 -13.81 -1.58 2.01
C TYR A 34 -13.90 -3.09 1.77
N GLY A 35 -14.42 -3.47 0.62
CA GLY A 35 -14.47 -4.88 0.20
C GLY A 35 -13.07 -5.46 -0.09
N THR A 36 -13.04 -6.77 -0.30
CA THR A 36 -11.81 -7.49 -0.67
C THR A 36 -11.14 -6.88 -1.90
N GLY A 37 -9.82 -6.77 -1.89
CA GLY A 37 -9.05 -6.19 -2.99
C GLY A 37 -8.96 -4.66 -2.96
N LYS A 38 -9.29 -4.05 -1.82
CA LYS A 38 -9.18 -2.61 -1.61
C LYS A 38 -8.44 -2.28 -0.32
N ALA A 39 -7.56 -1.30 -0.39
CA ALA A 39 -6.84 -0.74 0.76
C ALA A 39 -7.15 0.75 0.87
N ALA A 40 -7.70 1.18 1.98
CA ALA A 40 -8.01 2.60 2.18
C ALA A 40 -6.73 3.42 2.31
N PHE A 41 -6.76 4.66 1.85
CA PHE A 41 -5.71 5.64 2.10
C PHE A 41 -6.29 7.00 2.48
N HIS A 42 -5.49 7.74 3.25
CA HIS A 42 -5.76 9.12 3.64
C HIS A 42 -4.51 9.95 3.44
N VAL A 43 -4.69 11.15 2.89
CA VAL A 43 -3.61 12.13 2.68
C VAL A 43 -4.04 13.44 3.30
N LEU A 44 -3.42 13.83 4.41
CA LEU A 44 -3.73 15.11 5.05
C LEU A 44 -2.97 16.23 4.35
N LEU A 45 -3.70 17.05 3.62
CA LEU A 45 -3.14 18.18 2.86
C LEU A 45 -2.95 19.41 3.72
N ASP A 46 -3.82 19.60 4.74
CA ASP A 46 -3.76 20.76 5.63
C ASP A 46 -4.48 20.47 6.94
N GLY A 47 -4.03 21.13 8.01
CA GLY A 47 -4.60 21.01 9.35
C GLY A 47 -4.18 19.77 10.11
N VAL A 48 -5.05 19.35 11.03
CA VAL A 48 -4.86 18.19 11.91
C VAL A 48 -6.15 17.39 12.04
N CYS A 49 -6.03 16.07 12.14
CA CYS A 49 -7.15 15.18 12.44
C CYS A 49 -6.68 13.90 13.13
N THR A 50 -7.62 13.06 13.52
CA THR A 50 -7.34 11.72 14.04
C THR A 50 -8.13 10.70 13.22
N ILE A 51 -7.48 9.63 12.81
CA ILE A 51 -8.15 8.42 12.31
C ILE A 51 -8.33 7.47 13.48
N GLU A 52 -9.58 7.10 13.76
CA GLU A 52 -9.96 6.14 14.79
C GLU A 52 -10.32 4.82 14.11
N ALA A 53 -9.44 3.84 14.21
CA ALA A 53 -9.64 2.46 13.74
C ALA A 53 -9.78 1.52 14.96
N PRO A 54 -10.28 0.29 14.82
CA PRO A 54 -10.45 -0.63 15.94
C PRO A 54 -9.19 -0.79 16.78
N GLY A 55 -9.25 -0.34 18.05
CA GLY A 55 -8.14 -0.38 18.99
C GLY A 55 -6.97 0.57 18.70
N ARG A 56 -7.12 1.53 17.79
CA ARG A 56 -6.06 2.46 17.39
C ARG A 56 -6.58 3.88 17.20
N HIS A 57 -5.79 4.85 17.67
CA HIS A 57 -5.95 6.27 17.42
C HIS A 57 -4.71 6.78 16.70
N ILE A 58 -4.87 7.29 15.49
CA ILE A 58 -3.78 7.72 14.62
C ILE A 58 -3.90 9.24 14.43
N PRO A 59 -3.17 10.04 15.21
CA PRO A 59 -3.14 11.49 15.02
C PRO A 59 -2.37 11.81 13.73
N LEU A 60 -2.92 12.72 12.92
CA LEU A 60 -2.33 13.17 11.66
C LEU A 60 -2.07 14.67 11.69
N THR A 61 -0.99 15.05 11.05
CA THR A 61 -0.62 16.43 10.73
C THR A 61 -0.47 16.59 9.22
N ALA A 62 -0.51 17.82 8.73
CA ALA A 62 -0.36 18.09 7.30
C ALA A 62 0.94 17.49 6.74
N GLY A 63 0.83 16.76 5.64
CA GLY A 63 1.90 15.96 5.03
C GLY A 63 1.94 14.50 5.46
N ASP A 64 1.03 14.06 6.32
CA ASP A 64 0.91 12.66 6.71
C ASP A 64 0.09 11.86 5.70
N VAL A 65 0.51 10.63 5.48
CA VAL A 65 -0.16 9.63 4.67
C VAL A 65 -0.40 8.38 5.50
N VAL A 66 -1.64 7.92 5.52
CA VAL A 66 -2.01 6.66 6.17
C VAL A 66 -2.61 5.71 5.14
N LEU A 67 -2.11 4.47 5.15
CA LEU A 67 -2.73 3.35 4.46
C LEU A 67 -3.34 2.41 5.50
N LEU A 68 -4.51 1.87 5.19
CA LEU A 68 -5.19 0.82 5.92
C LEU A 68 -5.33 -0.39 4.97
N PRO A 69 -4.28 -1.23 4.88
CA PRO A 69 -4.23 -2.34 3.93
C PRO A 69 -5.36 -3.36 4.09
N GLY A 70 -5.86 -3.56 5.30
CA GLY A 70 -7.01 -4.42 5.59
C GLY A 70 -8.35 -3.81 5.21
N GLY A 71 -8.41 -2.54 4.83
CA GLY A 71 -9.64 -1.86 4.43
C GLY A 71 -10.71 -1.81 5.52
N GLN A 72 -10.32 -1.87 6.80
CA GLN A 72 -11.24 -1.91 7.94
C GLN A 72 -12.04 -0.60 8.09
N ALA A 73 -13.24 -0.70 8.67
CA ALA A 73 -14.05 0.47 9.00
C ALA A 73 -13.34 1.35 10.03
N HIS A 74 -13.43 2.66 9.86
CA HIS A 74 -12.76 3.63 10.72
C HIS A 74 -13.49 4.98 10.68
N HIS A 75 -13.10 5.90 11.56
CA HIS A 75 -13.64 7.24 11.61
C HIS A 75 -12.54 8.27 11.40
N VAL A 76 -12.88 9.36 10.72
CA VAL A 76 -12.02 10.57 10.64
C VAL A 76 -12.62 11.64 11.52
N ARG A 77 -11.82 12.22 12.42
CA ARG A 77 -12.30 13.17 13.41
C ARG A 77 -11.38 14.38 13.51
N THR A 78 -11.95 15.57 13.52
CA THR A 78 -11.26 16.81 13.91
C THR A 78 -11.41 17.06 15.42
N ALA A 79 -10.49 17.85 15.98
CA ALA A 79 -10.51 18.20 17.40
C ALA A 79 -11.77 19.02 17.78
N GLY A 80 -12.26 18.82 19.01
CA GLY A 80 -13.40 19.53 19.60
C GLY A 80 -14.43 18.62 20.21
N ALA A 81 -15.21 19.14 21.15
CA ALA A 81 -16.29 18.40 21.81
C ALA A 81 -17.57 18.46 20.97
N GLY A 82 -18.36 17.37 20.96
CA GLY A 82 -19.68 17.33 20.34
C GLY A 82 -19.64 17.29 18.80
N GLY A 83 -18.66 16.62 18.20
CA GLY A 83 -18.52 16.51 16.75
C GLY A 83 -19.81 16.03 16.06
N ARG A 84 -20.28 16.80 15.08
CA ARG A 84 -21.44 16.45 14.25
C ARG A 84 -20.97 15.61 13.06
N GLY A 85 -21.85 14.73 12.57
CA GLY A 85 -21.59 13.96 11.36
C GLY A 85 -21.36 14.86 10.15
N ALA A 86 -20.38 14.54 9.33
CA ALA A 86 -20.11 15.27 8.08
C ALA A 86 -21.29 15.13 7.10
N VAL A 87 -21.52 16.15 6.29
CA VAL A 87 -22.52 16.15 5.21
C VAL A 87 -21.80 15.88 3.90
N GLU A 88 -22.36 15.00 3.09
CA GLU A 88 -21.84 14.63 1.77
C GLU A 88 -22.50 15.48 0.67
N GLU A 89 -21.68 16.13 -0.14
CA GLU A 89 -22.05 16.82 -1.35
C GLU A 89 -21.54 16.02 -2.55
N PRO A 90 -22.38 15.57 -3.48
CA PRO A 90 -21.91 14.84 -4.66
C PRO A 90 -21.09 15.75 -5.55
N GLY A 91 -19.96 15.23 -6.08
CA GLY A 91 -19.16 15.84 -7.14
C GLY A 91 -19.19 14.96 -8.38
N ASP A 92 -18.57 15.40 -9.46
CA ASP A 92 -18.53 14.65 -10.73
C ASP A 92 -17.57 13.47 -10.65
N THR A 93 -16.45 13.62 -9.95
CA THR A 93 -15.39 12.60 -9.85
C THR A 93 -15.34 11.95 -8.47
N PHE A 94 -15.58 12.71 -7.41
CA PHE A 94 -15.56 12.27 -6.01
C PHE A 94 -16.51 13.12 -5.18
N SER A 95 -16.93 12.63 -4.00
CA SER A 95 -17.78 13.41 -3.09
C SER A 95 -16.96 14.39 -2.26
N ILE A 96 -17.59 15.53 -1.89
CA ILE A 96 -17.03 16.50 -0.95
C ILE A 96 -17.75 16.33 0.40
N MET A 97 -16.98 16.08 1.45
CA MET A 97 -17.46 15.99 2.81
C MET A 97 -17.25 17.33 3.52
N ARG A 98 -18.31 17.89 4.12
CA ARG A 98 -18.23 19.16 4.83
C ARG A 98 -18.78 19.07 6.25
N SER A 99 -18.34 19.99 7.09
CA SER A 99 -18.95 20.23 8.40
C SER A 99 -20.34 20.83 8.23
N PRO A 100 -21.37 20.31 8.95
CA PRO A 100 -22.74 20.79 8.80
C PRO A 100 -22.96 22.24 9.27
N SER A 101 -22.09 22.74 10.13
CA SER A 101 -22.18 24.11 10.66
C SER A 101 -21.47 25.17 9.82
N GLY A 102 -20.81 24.80 8.73
CA GLY A 102 -19.94 25.73 7.96
C GLY A 102 -18.77 26.25 8.79
N GLY A 103 -18.17 27.35 8.35
CA GLY A 103 -17.06 28.00 9.04
C GLY A 103 -15.75 27.95 8.27
N GLU A 104 -14.69 28.47 8.90
CA GLU A 104 -13.32 28.42 8.34
C GLU A 104 -12.83 26.97 8.31
N ILE A 105 -12.30 26.57 7.15
CA ILE A 105 -11.78 25.21 6.96
C ILE A 105 -10.49 25.06 7.76
N VAL A 106 -10.50 24.11 8.71
CA VAL A 106 -9.36 23.78 9.57
C VAL A 106 -8.67 22.47 9.17
N MET A 107 -9.27 21.71 8.22
CA MET A 107 -8.73 20.45 7.74
C MET A 107 -9.10 20.23 6.26
N ASP A 108 -8.10 19.83 5.46
CA ASP A 108 -8.26 19.40 4.07
C ASP A 108 -7.63 18.01 3.92
N LEU A 109 -8.47 16.97 3.78
CA LEU A 109 -8.06 15.57 3.72
C LEU A 109 -8.59 14.91 2.46
N LEU A 110 -7.75 14.20 1.74
CA LEU A 110 -8.15 13.30 0.66
C LEU A 110 -8.31 11.88 1.19
N CYS A 111 -9.44 11.25 0.88
CA CYS A 111 -9.76 9.88 1.24
C CYS A 111 -10.04 9.06 -0.02
N GLY A 112 -9.47 7.88 -0.09
CA GLY A 112 -9.67 6.99 -1.24
C GLY A 112 -9.23 5.57 -0.95
N HIS A 113 -9.15 4.79 -2.00
CA HIS A 113 -8.64 3.44 -1.90
C HIS A 113 -7.76 3.07 -3.08
N TYR A 114 -6.83 2.15 -2.85
CA TYR A 114 -6.16 1.41 -3.89
C TYR A 114 -6.97 0.15 -4.17
N ALA A 115 -7.49 0.04 -5.38
CA ALA A 115 -8.03 -1.22 -5.88
C ALA A 115 -6.88 -2.04 -6.46
N PHE A 116 -6.84 -3.31 -6.14
CA PHE A 116 -5.84 -4.25 -6.62
C PHE A 116 -6.49 -5.61 -6.87
N GLY A 117 -6.06 -6.27 -7.93
CA GLY A 117 -6.50 -7.62 -8.22
C GLY A 117 -6.11 -8.61 -7.10
N SER A 118 -6.64 -9.80 -7.16
CA SER A 118 -6.36 -10.89 -6.21
C SER A 118 -4.92 -11.45 -6.28
N GLY A 119 -4.05 -10.86 -7.10
CA GLY A 119 -2.70 -11.32 -7.36
C GLY A 119 -1.61 -10.67 -6.50
N ALA A 120 -0.57 -10.22 -7.17
CA ALA A 120 0.59 -9.57 -6.56
C ALA A 120 0.21 -8.35 -5.71
N GLY A 121 -0.79 -7.58 -6.14
CA GLY A 121 -1.30 -6.44 -5.38
C GLY A 121 -1.85 -6.84 -4.02
N ALA A 122 -2.70 -7.87 -3.96
CA ALA A 122 -3.22 -8.37 -2.69
C ALA A 122 -2.11 -8.87 -1.75
N MET A 123 -1.05 -9.45 -2.31
CA MET A 123 0.09 -9.90 -1.52
C MET A 123 0.91 -8.71 -1.00
N LEU A 124 1.18 -7.71 -1.84
CA LEU A 124 1.86 -6.50 -1.42
C LEU A 124 1.12 -5.86 -0.25
N PHE A 125 -0.15 -5.51 -0.44
CA PHE A 125 -0.90 -4.80 0.60
C PHE A 125 -1.04 -5.61 1.90
N ARG A 126 -1.23 -6.92 1.83
CA ARG A 126 -1.23 -7.79 3.04
C ARG A 126 0.11 -7.84 3.77
N SER A 127 1.21 -7.56 3.10
CA SER A 127 2.55 -7.56 3.70
C SER A 127 2.94 -6.23 4.32
N LEU A 128 2.16 -5.18 4.08
CA LEU A 128 2.37 -3.89 4.70
C LEU A 128 1.81 -3.89 6.13
N PRO A 129 2.42 -3.11 7.04
CA PRO A 129 1.82 -2.84 8.34
C PRO A 129 0.40 -2.27 8.21
N ASP A 130 -0.49 -2.62 9.13
CA ASP A 130 -1.86 -2.11 9.16
C ASP A 130 -2.18 -1.53 10.55
N PRO A 131 -2.27 -0.19 10.69
CA PRO A 131 -2.06 0.83 9.66
C PRO A 131 -0.59 1.02 9.29
N LEU A 132 -0.36 1.49 8.07
CA LEU A 132 0.92 2.03 7.63
C LEU A 132 0.84 3.56 7.65
N HIS A 133 1.56 4.21 8.55
CA HIS A 133 1.58 5.66 8.72
C HIS A 133 2.96 6.22 8.37
N VAL A 134 3.01 7.13 7.42
CA VAL A 134 4.22 7.84 6.99
C VAL A 134 4.03 9.33 7.18
N SER A 135 4.96 9.96 7.89
CA SER A 135 5.01 11.42 8.05
C SER A 135 6.11 11.99 7.16
N PHE A 136 5.72 12.68 6.10
CA PHE A 136 6.66 13.41 5.26
C PHE A 136 6.98 14.79 5.83
N GLY A 137 6.07 15.33 6.66
CA GLY A 137 6.16 16.68 7.20
C GLY A 137 5.98 17.76 6.13
N GLN A 138 5.77 18.98 6.56
CA GLN A 138 5.59 20.13 5.64
C GLN A 138 6.89 20.58 4.95
N ALA A 139 8.04 20.15 5.44
CA ALA A 139 9.35 20.52 4.89
C ALA A 139 9.74 19.70 3.64
N ASP A 140 9.06 18.59 3.37
CA ASP A 140 9.35 17.79 2.17
C ASP A 140 8.80 18.49 0.92
N GLU A 141 9.70 19.04 0.11
CA GLU A 141 9.35 19.85 -1.06
C GLU A 141 8.53 19.05 -2.09
N ILE A 142 8.90 17.79 -2.33
CA ILE A 142 8.23 16.95 -3.33
C ILE A 142 6.80 16.62 -2.89
N VAL A 143 6.61 16.28 -1.61
CA VAL A 143 5.26 15.99 -1.06
C VAL A 143 4.42 17.25 -1.04
N ARG A 144 5.01 18.40 -0.69
CA ARG A 144 4.31 19.70 -0.74
C ARG A 144 3.84 20.04 -2.16
N MET A 145 4.71 19.83 -3.17
CA MET A 145 4.33 20.05 -4.58
C MET A 145 3.21 19.11 -5.00
N LEU A 146 3.32 17.81 -4.66
CA LEU A 146 2.30 16.79 -4.94
C LEU A 146 0.96 17.16 -4.29
N SER A 147 0.98 17.50 -2.99
CA SER A 147 -0.20 17.95 -2.25
C SER A 147 -0.85 19.20 -2.87
N THR A 148 -0.02 20.14 -3.34
CA THR A 148 -0.51 21.35 -4.02
C THR A 148 -1.19 21.02 -5.34
N LEU A 149 -0.60 20.11 -6.14
CA LEU A 149 -1.20 19.63 -7.39
C LEU A 149 -2.52 18.88 -7.13
N MET A 150 -2.52 17.96 -6.17
CA MET A 150 -3.74 17.23 -5.78
C MET A 150 -4.84 18.17 -5.32
N ARG A 151 -4.49 19.16 -4.49
CA ARG A 151 -5.46 20.17 -4.00
C ARG A 151 -6.00 21.02 -5.13
N ARG A 152 -5.14 21.45 -6.06
CA ARG A 152 -5.54 22.25 -7.23
C ARG A 152 -6.48 21.45 -8.13
N GLU A 153 -6.10 20.23 -8.45
CA GLU A 153 -6.91 19.33 -9.29
C GLU A 153 -8.26 19.04 -8.66
N ALA A 154 -8.28 18.71 -7.35
CA ALA A 154 -9.51 18.43 -6.60
C ALA A 154 -10.44 19.66 -6.40
N ARG A 155 -10.00 20.88 -6.77
CA ARG A 155 -10.87 22.08 -6.80
C ARG A 155 -11.60 22.26 -8.12
N HIS A 156 -11.06 21.73 -9.22
CA HIS A 156 -11.61 21.93 -10.55
C HIS A 156 -12.69 20.90 -10.90
N ASP A 157 -12.58 19.68 -10.36
CA ASP A 157 -13.50 18.54 -10.59
C ASP A 157 -14.08 18.53 -12.02
N GLY A 158 -13.20 18.45 -13.01
CA GLY A 158 -13.54 18.54 -14.41
C GLY A 158 -13.07 17.34 -15.23
N LEU A 159 -13.06 17.50 -16.56
CA LEU A 159 -12.60 16.44 -17.47
C LEU A 159 -11.17 16.01 -17.16
N GLY A 160 -10.96 14.72 -16.90
CA GLY A 160 -9.65 14.13 -16.63
C GLY A 160 -9.20 14.18 -15.17
N THR A 161 -9.90 14.90 -14.27
CA THR A 161 -9.56 15.02 -12.84
C THR A 161 -9.36 13.66 -12.18
N GLY A 162 -10.26 12.70 -12.40
CA GLY A 162 -10.12 11.35 -11.83
C GLY A 162 -8.84 10.65 -12.29
N ALA A 163 -8.46 10.75 -13.56
CA ALA A 163 -7.24 10.15 -14.08
C ALA A 163 -5.99 10.82 -13.51
N ILE A 164 -5.97 12.15 -13.45
CA ILE A 164 -4.84 12.92 -12.89
C ILE A 164 -4.66 12.58 -11.40
N LEU A 165 -5.72 12.62 -10.60
CA LEU A 165 -5.67 12.29 -9.18
C LEU A 165 -5.24 10.84 -8.94
N SER A 166 -5.72 9.89 -9.76
CA SER A 166 -5.28 8.50 -9.69
C SER A 166 -3.77 8.37 -9.94
N CYS A 167 -3.22 9.06 -10.95
CA CYS A 167 -1.78 9.07 -11.21
C CYS A 167 -0.99 9.68 -10.04
N LEU A 168 -1.46 10.79 -9.48
CA LEU A 168 -0.81 11.45 -8.34
C LEU A 168 -0.84 10.58 -7.07
N CYS A 169 -1.96 9.89 -6.81
CA CYS A 169 -2.07 8.94 -5.70
C CYS A 169 -1.17 7.70 -5.91
N ASN A 170 -1.03 7.20 -7.14
CA ASN A 170 -0.08 6.12 -7.45
C ASN A 170 1.38 6.57 -7.26
N ALA A 171 1.72 7.80 -7.65
CA ALA A 171 3.03 8.38 -7.36
C ALA A 171 3.27 8.48 -5.85
N LEU A 172 2.26 8.89 -5.08
CA LEU A 172 2.33 8.94 -3.62
C LEU A 172 2.58 7.55 -3.00
N LEU A 173 1.93 6.49 -3.50
CA LEU A 173 2.19 5.13 -3.05
C LEU A 173 3.66 4.74 -3.28
N ALA A 174 4.21 5.02 -4.45
CA ALA A 174 5.63 4.75 -4.73
C ALA A 174 6.55 5.54 -3.77
N MET A 175 6.19 6.78 -3.43
CA MET A 175 6.92 7.59 -2.44
C MET A 175 6.84 6.98 -1.04
N VAL A 176 5.66 6.53 -0.61
CA VAL A 176 5.48 5.81 0.66
C VAL A 176 6.37 4.56 0.69
N LEU A 177 6.32 3.72 -0.34
CA LEU A 177 7.07 2.48 -0.40
C LEU A 177 8.60 2.67 -0.43
N ARG A 178 9.11 3.77 -1.02
CA ARG A 178 10.56 4.07 -1.10
C ARG A 178 11.08 4.88 0.09
N THR A 179 10.19 5.28 1.00
CA THR A 179 10.55 6.18 2.10
C THR A 179 11.44 5.48 3.13
N SER A 180 12.31 6.26 3.75
CA SER A 180 13.20 5.82 4.84
C SER A 180 12.42 5.38 6.08
N PRO A 181 12.89 4.35 6.82
CA PRO A 181 12.25 3.90 8.06
C PRO A 181 11.98 5.00 9.09
N SER A 182 12.82 6.03 9.13
CA SER A 182 12.70 7.15 10.06
C SER A 182 11.43 8.01 9.87
N ARG A 183 10.79 7.91 8.70
CA ARG A 183 9.55 8.64 8.41
C ARG A 183 8.27 7.84 8.73
N TYR A 184 8.41 6.56 9.07
CA TYR A 184 7.27 5.76 9.49
C TYR A 184 6.94 6.02 10.95
N VAL A 185 5.67 6.17 11.24
CA VAL A 185 5.14 6.22 12.60
C VAL A 185 4.71 4.80 12.97
N GLY A 186 5.54 4.12 13.77
CA GLY A 186 5.36 2.71 14.09
C GLY A 186 6.21 1.77 13.23
N THR A 187 5.64 0.65 12.79
CA THR A 187 6.37 -0.36 12.01
C THR A 187 6.58 0.09 10.56
N PRO A 188 7.83 0.12 10.06
CA PRO A 188 8.10 0.45 8.66
C PRO A 188 7.65 -0.67 7.71
N ALA A 189 7.35 -0.32 6.46
CA ALA A 189 7.15 -1.31 5.42
C ALA A 189 8.46 -2.05 5.11
N TRP A 190 8.37 -3.32 4.69
CA TRP A 190 9.55 -4.10 4.30
C TRP A 190 10.31 -3.46 3.12
N THR A 191 9.64 -2.62 2.35
CA THR A 191 10.24 -1.83 1.27
C THR A 191 11.14 -0.71 1.78
N ALA A 192 11.13 -0.38 3.07
CA ALA A 192 11.88 0.72 3.66
C ALA A 192 13.29 0.33 4.13
N ALA A 193 13.90 -0.73 3.59
CA ALA A 193 15.23 -1.16 3.98
C ALA A 193 16.30 -0.10 3.64
N ASP A 194 16.85 0.56 4.66
CA ASP A 194 17.89 1.59 4.52
C ASP A 194 19.30 1.02 4.31
N ASP A 195 19.55 -0.19 4.83
CA ASP A 195 20.87 -0.81 4.66
C ASP A 195 21.08 -1.21 3.18
N PRO A 196 22.07 -0.62 2.48
CA PRO A 196 22.34 -0.93 1.08
C PRO A 196 22.57 -2.43 0.81
N ARG A 197 23.10 -3.16 1.80
CA ARG A 197 23.35 -4.61 1.68
C ARG A 197 22.04 -5.41 1.68
N LEU A 198 21.03 -4.96 2.45
CA LEU A 198 19.71 -5.57 2.42
C LEU A 198 18.98 -5.26 1.11
N ARG A 199 19.19 -4.07 0.54
CA ARG A 199 18.68 -3.74 -0.80
C ARG A 199 19.23 -4.67 -1.88
N LEU A 200 20.51 -5.02 -1.82
CA LEU A 200 21.10 -6.00 -2.75
C LEU A 200 20.40 -7.36 -2.67
N VAL A 201 20.04 -7.80 -1.47
CA VAL A 201 19.26 -9.04 -1.27
C VAL A 201 17.88 -8.93 -1.92
N ILE A 202 17.17 -7.83 -1.66
CA ILE A 202 15.83 -7.58 -2.22
C ILE A 202 15.88 -7.59 -3.74
N GLU A 203 16.83 -6.85 -4.33
CA GLU A 203 17.01 -6.77 -5.78
C GLU A 203 17.38 -8.12 -6.40
N ALA A 204 18.26 -8.88 -5.76
CA ALA A 204 18.67 -10.18 -6.26
C ALA A 204 17.50 -11.17 -6.33
N VAL A 205 16.69 -11.25 -5.28
CA VAL A 205 15.49 -12.12 -5.21
C VAL A 205 14.43 -11.71 -6.23
N LEU A 206 14.19 -10.41 -6.42
CA LEU A 206 13.23 -9.91 -7.41
C LEU A 206 13.69 -10.17 -8.84
N ARG A 207 14.99 -10.07 -9.11
CA ARG A 207 15.57 -10.33 -10.43
C ARG A 207 15.54 -11.79 -10.82
N ASP A 208 15.78 -12.67 -9.88
CA ASP A 208 15.78 -14.12 -10.07
C ASP A 208 14.99 -14.84 -8.97
N PRO A 209 13.65 -14.82 -9.03
CA PRO A 209 12.81 -15.45 -7.99
C PRO A 209 12.99 -16.97 -7.94
N GLY A 210 13.41 -17.59 -9.05
CA GLY A 210 13.65 -19.01 -9.18
C GLY A 210 14.98 -19.50 -8.59
N GLY A 211 15.89 -18.60 -8.27
CA GLY A 211 17.20 -18.93 -7.74
C GLY A 211 17.18 -19.71 -6.42
N ASP A 212 18.27 -20.39 -6.10
CA ASP A 212 18.42 -21.11 -4.81
C ASP A 212 18.71 -20.12 -3.68
N TRP A 213 17.64 -19.47 -3.18
CA TRP A 213 17.69 -18.45 -2.14
C TRP A 213 17.63 -19.06 -0.74
N THR A 214 18.70 -19.77 -0.37
CA THR A 214 18.91 -20.22 1.02
C THR A 214 19.41 -19.05 1.90
N VAL A 215 19.21 -19.14 3.22
CA VAL A 215 19.75 -18.12 4.16
C VAL A 215 21.28 -17.94 4.02
N PRO A 216 22.09 -18.99 3.85
CA PRO A 216 23.50 -18.82 3.52
C PRO A 216 23.75 -17.98 2.26
N ARG A 217 23.04 -18.28 1.17
CA ARG A 217 23.20 -17.56 -0.10
C ARG A 217 22.80 -16.09 0.01
N LEU A 218 21.70 -15.80 0.70
CA LEU A 218 21.28 -14.41 0.97
C LEU A 218 22.30 -13.67 1.85
N ALA A 219 22.93 -14.37 2.80
CA ALA A 219 23.96 -13.80 3.66
C ALA A 219 25.25 -13.47 2.87
N GLU A 220 25.61 -14.30 1.90
CA GLU A 220 26.71 -14.01 0.96
C GLU A 220 26.43 -12.74 0.14
N VAL A 221 25.22 -12.62 -0.44
CA VAL A 221 24.82 -11.44 -1.21
C VAL A 221 24.89 -10.16 -0.36
N ALA A 222 24.49 -10.25 0.92
CA ALA A 222 24.56 -9.12 1.84
C ALA A 222 25.96 -8.87 2.43
N ALA A 223 26.95 -9.73 2.16
CA ALA A 223 28.24 -9.72 2.84
C ALA A 223 28.11 -9.71 4.38
N MET A 224 27.20 -10.55 4.91
CA MET A 224 26.88 -10.66 6.34
C MET A 224 26.99 -12.10 6.83
N SER A 225 27.13 -12.28 8.16
CA SER A 225 26.86 -13.59 8.76
C SER A 225 25.36 -13.91 8.69
N ARG A 226 24.99 -15.21 8.69
CA ARG A 226 23.59 -15.66 8.69
C ARG A 226 22.75 -15.03 9.82
N ALA A 227 23.34 -14.99 11.04
CA ALA A 227 22.68 -14.42 12.20
C ALA A 227 22.49 -12.90 12.08
N THR A 228 23.48 -12.20 11.50
CA THR A 228 23.41 -10.76 11.26
C THR A 228 22.36 -10.44 10.20
N LEU A 229 22.36 -11.18 9.08
CA LEU A 229 21.32 -11.03 8.06
C LEU A 229 19.93 -11.23 8.66
N ALA A 230 19.67 -12.37 9.30
CA ALA A 230 18.35 -12.69 9.85
C ALA A 230 17.85 -11.58 10.79
N ARG A 231 18.67 -11.15 11.74
CA ARG A 231 18.34 -10.08 12.69
C ARG A 231 18.10 -8.74 12.01
N ASN A 232 19.01 -8.31 11.12
CA ASN A 232 18.91 -7.01 10.47
C ASN A 232 17.76 -6.98 9.48
N PHE A 233 17.57 -8.05 8.72
CA PHE A 233 16.47 -8.15 7.76
C PHE A 233 15.12 -8.08 8.48
N SER A 234 14.90 -8.91 9.51
CA SER A 234 13.62 -8.90 10.26
C SER A 234 13.38 -7.57 10.97
N ARG A 235 14.43 -6.95 11.52
CA ARG A 235 14.30 -5.63 12.16
C ARG A 235 13.92 -4.53 11.16
N SER A 236 14.50 -4.55 9.95
CA SER A 236 14.28 -3.52 8.93
C SER A 236 13.03 -3.72 8.10
N THR A 237 12.57 -4.96 7.95
CA THR A 237 11.49 -5.30 7.00
C THR A 237 10.25 -5.90 7.67
N GLY A 238 10.35 -6.29 8.94
CA GLY A 238 9.29 -7.03 9.63
C GLY A 238 9.16 -8.49 9.21
N LEU A 239 9.95 -8.97 8.23
CA LEU A 239 9.91 -10.32 7.66
C LEU A 239 11.22 -11.06 7.91
N THR A 240 11.16 -12.38 8.05
CA THR A 240 12.37 -13.20 7.92
C THR A 240 12.83 -13.25 6.44
N PRO A 241 14.12 -13.50 6.16
CA PRO A 241 14.59 -13.64 4.78
C PRO A 241 13.85 -14.71 3.97
N GLY A 242 13.46 -15.83 4.62
CA GLY A 242 12.71 -16.91 3.96
C GLY A 242 11.26 -16.53 3.64
N GLU A 243 10.58 -15.83 4.55
CA GLU A 243 9.24 -15.28 4.30
C GLU A 243 9.24 -14.29 3.15
N PHE A 244 10.25 -13.41 3.09
CA PHE A 244 10.41 -12.46 2.00
C PHE A 244 10.57 -13.16 0.64
N VAL A 245 11.47 -14.16 0.54
CA VAL A 245 11.65 -14.96 -0.69
C VAL A 245 10.33 -15.61 -1.10
N THR A 246 9.64 -16.24 -0.16
CA THR A 246 8.34 -16.88 -0.43
C THR A 246 7.32 -15.88 -0.95
N GLN A 247 7.24 -14.70 -0.33
CA GLN A 247 6.32 -13.64 -0.72
C GLN A 247 6.60 -13.14 -2.15
N VAL A 248 7.86 -12.84 -2.47
CA VAL A 248 8.26 -12.40 -3.83
C VAL A 248 7.91 -13.49 -4.86
N ARG A 249 8.23 -14.75 -4.57
CA ARG A 249 7.88 -15.88 -5.45
C ARG A 249 6.39 -15.96 -5.72
N MET A 250 5.56 -15.79 -4.69
CA MET A 250 4.10 -15.85 -4.84
C MET A 250 3.55 -14.64 -5.60
N MET A 251 4.11 -13.45 -5.41
CA MET A 251 3.73 -12.26 -6.19
C MET A 251 3.99 -12.47 -7.68
N ILE A 252 5.18 -12.93 -8.03
CA ILE A 252 5.57 -13.17 -9.42
C ILE A 252 4.79 -14.36 -10.01
N ALA A 253 4.55 -15.41 -9.22
CA ALA A 253 3.71 -16.53 -9.66
C ALA A 253 2.28 -16.08 -9.97
N ALA A 254 1.69 -15.24 -9.12
CA ALA A 254 0.36 -14.69 -9.33
C ALA A 254 0.27 -13.86 -10.63
N GLU A 255 1.27 -13.04 -10.91
CA GLU A 255 1.37 -12.30 -12.17
C GLU A 255 1.46 -13.26 -13.37
N ARG A 256 2.40 -14.21 -13.34
CA ARG A 256 2.57 -15.18 -14.45
C ARG A 256 1.32 -16.01 -14.71
N LEU A 257 0.60 -16.39 -13.66
CA LEU A 257 -0.67 -17.12 -13.81
C LEU A 257 -1.75 -16.32 -14.55
N VAL A 258 -1.72 -15.00 -14.46
CA VAL A 258 -2.68 -14.10 -15.11
C VAL A 258 -2.23 -13.69 -16.50
N GLU A 259 -0.95 -13.36 -16.64
CA GLU A 259 -0.41 -12.73 -17.85
C GLU A 259 0.07 -13.74 -18.91
N THR A 260 0.18 -15.01 -18.54
CA THR A 260 0.73 -16.02 -19.45
C THR A 260 -0.12 -17.30 -19.48
N ASP A 261 0.00 -18.05 -20.57
CA ASP A 261 -0.60 -19.37 -20.71
C ASP A 261 0.28 -20.52 -20.18
N LEU A 262 1.35 -20.18 -19.42
CA LEU A 262 2.22 -21.19 -18.82
C LEU A 262 1.43 -22.15 -17.94
N THR A 263 1.78 -23.42 -17.96
CA THR A 263 1.18 -24.41 -17.06
C THR A 263 1.51 -24.07 -15.59
N VAL A 264 0.68 -24.55 -14.65
CA VAL A 264 0.94 -24.37 -13.22
C VAL A 264 2.32 -24.91 -12.84
N ALA A 265 2.70 -26.07 -13.41
CA ALA A 265 4.01 -26.68 -13.21
C ALA A 265 5.15 -25.78 -13.73
N ALA A 266 5.00 -25.17 -14.92
CA ALA A 266 5.99 -24.25 -15.49
C ALA A 266 6.14 -22.98 -14.65
N VAL A 267 5.01 -22.43 -14.14
CA VAL A 267 5.04 -21.28 -13.22
C VAL A 267 5.75 -21.66 -11.92
N ALA A 268 5.43 -22.83 -11.33
CA ALA A 268 6.06 -23.32 -10.10
C ALA A 268 7.59 -23.44 -10.26
N ALA A 269 8.05 -24.12 -11.32
CA ALA A 269 9.48 -24.26 -11.63
C ALA A 269 10.13 -22.87 -11.84
N GLY A 270 9.47 -21.97 -12.57
CA GLY A 270 10.00 -20.64 -12.87
C GLY A 270 10.10 -19.70 -11.65
N VAL A 271 9.49 -20.06 -10.51
CA VAL A 271 9.63 -19.35 -9.23
C VAL A 271 10.35 -20.20 -8.17
N GLY A 272 11.07 -21.24 -8.58
CA GLY A 272 11.99 -22.01 -7.75
C GLY A 272 11.32 -23.03 -6.82
N TYR A 273 10.25 -23.70 -7.30
CA TYR A 273 9.64 -24.84 -6.62
C TYR A 273 9.93 -26.12 -7.41
N ASP A 274 10.54 -27.09 -6.75
CA ASP A 274 10.88 -28.41 -7.34
C ASP A 274 9.65 -29.31 -7.53
N SER A 275 8.53 -29.01 -6.84
CA SER A 275 7.30 -29.76 -7.00
C SER A 275 6.06 -28.86 -7.03
N GLU A 276 5.13 -29.23 -7.92
CA GLU A 276 3.84 -28.53 -8.01
C GLU A 276 3.03 -28.62 -6.72
N SER A 277 3.16 -29.71 -5.97
CA SER A 277 2.47 -29.90 -4.69
C SER A 277 2.97 -28.94 -3.61
N ALA A 278 4.28 -28.69 -3.51
CA ALA A 278 4.86 -27.71 -2.60
C ALA A 278 4.44 -26.27 -3.00
N PHE A 279 4.49 -25.97 -4.29
CA PHE A 279 4.01 -24.70 -4.84
C PHE A 279 2.53 -24.47 -4.53
N ASN A 280 1.66 -25.45 -4.79
CA ASN A 280 0.22 -25.35 -4.53
C ASN A 280 -0.09 -25.05 -3.05
N ARG A 281 0.65 -25.64 -2.10
CA ARG A 281 0.50 -25.34 -0.66
C ARG A 281 0.90 -23.91 -0.35
N ALA A 282 2.10 -23.48 -0.80
CA ALA A 282 2.60 -22.13 -0.56
C ALA A 282 1.68 -21.08 -1.18
N PHE A 283 1.23 -21.30 -2.42
CA PHE A 283 0.33 -20.42 -3.12
C PHE A 283 -1.03 -20.30 -2.43
N ARG A 284 -1.62 -21.44 -2.00
CA ARG A 284 -2.86 -21.44 -1.24
C ARG A 284 -2.73 -20.73 0.11
N GLN A 285 -1.62 -20.90 0.79
CA GLN A 285 -1.35 -20.18 2.04
C GLN A 285 -1.27 -18.67 1.82
N ALA A 286 -0.63 -18.24 0.73
CA ALA A 286 -0.47 -16.82 0.42
C ALA A 286 -1.74 -16.16 -0.13
N THR A 287 -2.57 -16.88 -0.91
CA THR A 287 -3.72 -16.31 -1.65
C THR A 287 -5.09 -16.78 -1.17
N GLY A 288 -5.14 -17.82 -0.33
CA GLY A 288 -6.39 -18.47 0.10
C GLY A 288 -6.99 -19.42 -0.94
N THR A 289 -6.41 -19.55 -2.15
CA THR A 289 -6.94 -20.37 -3.24
C THR A 289 -5.85 -21.15 -3.98
N THR A 290 -6.22 -22.13 -4.79
CA THR A 290 -5.25 -22.85 -5.62
C THR A 290 -4.89 -22.06 -6.89
N PRO A 291 -3.66 -22.25 -7.46
CA PRO A 291 -3.23 -21.57 -8.69
C PRO A 291 -4.23 -21.71 -9.85
N ALA A 292 -4.77 -22.92 -10.05
CA ALA A 292 -5.73 -23.18 -11.12
C ALA A 292 -7.08 -22.46 -10.91
N ARG A 293 -7.57 -22.36 -9.67
CA ARG A 293 -8.78 -21.59 -9.35
C ARG A 293 -8.52 -20.09 -9.49
N PHE A 294 -7.36 -19.64 -9.04
CA PHE A 294 -6.90 -18.27 -9.13
C PHE A 294 -6.91 -17.78 -10.58
N ARG A 295 -6.27 -18.52 -11.51
CA ARG A 295 -6.27 -18.20 -12.94
C ARG A 295 -7.68 -18.10 -13.50
N ARG A 296 -8.55 -19.11 -13.24
CA ARG A 296 -9.92 -19.13 -13.75
C ARG A 296 -10.80 -18.00 -13.24
N ALA A 297 -10.59 -17.56 -12.01
CA ALA A 297 -11.37 -16.48 -11.43
C ALA A 297 -11.09 -15.14 -12.15
N LEU A 298 -9.83 -14.89 -12.53
CA LEU A 298 -9.43 -13.64 -13.19
C LEU A 298 -9.74 -13.60 -14.67
N GLN A 299 -9.66 -14.76 -15.36
CA GLN A 299 -10.07 -14.87 -16.78
C GLN A 299 -11.58 -14.66 -17.01
N ARG A 300 -12.40 -14.76 -15.95
CA ARG A 300 -13.85 -14.47 -16.02
C ARG A 300 -14.19 -13.02 -15.72
N SER A 301 -13.23 -12.23 -15.26
CA SER A 301 -13.40 -10.83 -14.87
C SER A 301 -12.79 -9.86 -15.88
N SER A 302 -12.09 -10.40 -16.89
CA SER A 302 -11.55 -9.69 -18.08
C SER A 302 -12.48 -9.83 -19.27
#